data_b1773b23492a4fd841b71ee569475fa2
#
_entry.id   b1773b23492a4fd841b71ee569475fa2
#
_cell.length_a   1.000
_cell.length_b   1.000
_cell.length_c   1.000
_cell.angle_alpha   90.00
_cell.angle_beta   90.00
_cell.angle_gamma   90.00
#
_symmetry.space_group_name_H-M   'P 1'
#
loop_
_entity.id
_entity.type
_entity.pdbx_description
1 polymer ?
#
loop_
_entity_poly.entity_id
_entity_poly.type
_entity_poly.pdbx_seq_one_letter_code
_entity_poly.pdbx_strand_id
1 'polypeptide(L)'
;MIKQIQKIESKTKTKFYLGKETNSKPALMNNKLIKIFEDYSKSKKIKSLIMPSGAGHDSSVFANYGIPSLMLFVRNKNGSHNPREYMDIKHFMQVFEVLNGVITNKL
;
A
#
# COMPACT_ATOMS: atom_id res chain seq x y z
N MET A 1 -4.78 -22.46 -9.09
CA MET A 1 -5.43 -22.62 -7.77
C MET A 1 -6.57 -23.65 -7.84
N ILE A 2 -7.64 -23.49 -8.62
CA ILE A 2 -8.80 -24.41 -8.69
C ILE A 2 -8.39 -25.85 -8.98
N LYS A 3 -7.52 -26.09 -9.97
CA LYS A 3 -7.02 -27.46 -10.28
C LYS A 3 -6.28 -28.13 -9.11
N GLN A 4 -5.62 -27.34 -8.26
CA GLN A 4 -4.93 -27.86 -7.06
C GLN A 4 -5.94 -28.25 -5.99
N ILE A 5 -6.98 -27.44 -5.80
CA ILE A 5 -8.09 -27.72 -4.87
C ILE A 5 -8.77 -29.03 -5.28
N GLN A 6 -9.16 -29.19 -6.54
CA GLN A 6 -9.77 -30.41 -7.07
C GLN A 6 -8.89 -31.65 -6.87
N LYS A 7 -7.56 -31.50 -7.04
CA LYS A 7 -6.60 -32.58 -6.76
C LYS A 7 -6.54 -32.96 -5.29
N ILE A 8 -6.69 -31.99 -4.39
CA ILE A 8 -6.74 -32.23 -2.93
C ILE A 8 -8.05 -32.91 -2.58
N GLU A 9 -9.18 -32.40 -3.07
CA GLU A 9 -10.52 -33.01 -2.87
C GLU A 9 -10.54 -34.49 -3.24
N SER A 10 -10.00 -34.81 -4.42
CA SER A 10 -9.95 -36.21 -4.91
C SER A 10 -9.08 -37.11 -4.04
N LYS A 11 -7.98 -36.59 -3.47
CA LYS A 11 -7.06 -37.34 -2.61
C LYS A 11 -7.56 -37.55 -1.18
N THR A 12 -8.19 -36.52 -0.62
CA THR A 12 -8.57 -36.48 0.80
C THR A 12 -10.04 -36.79 1.05
N LYS A 13 -10.84 -36.96 -0.01
CA LYS A 13 -12.31 -37.10 0.05
C LYS A 13 -13.01 -35.94 0.77
N THR A 14 -12.38 -34.76 0.78
CA THR A 14 -12.89 -33.52 1.36
C THR A 14 -13.48 -32.66 0.26
N LYS A 15 -14.52 -31.87 0.55
CA LYS A 15 -15.05 -30.84 -0.37
C LYS A 15 -14.73 -29.45 0.13
N PHE A 16 -14.30 -28.57 -0.78
CA PHE A 16 -14.09 -27.14 -0.51
C PHE A 16 -15.24 -26.32 -1.09
N TYR A 17 -15.86 -25.51 -0.26
CA TYR A 17 -16.85 -24.52 -0.68
C TYR A 17 -16.16 -23.17 -0.78
N LEU A 18 -15.83 -22.75 -2.01
CA LEU A 18 -15.00 -21.55 -2.23
C LEU A 18 -15.74 -20.23 -2.08
N GLY A 19 -17.06 -20.27 -1.96
CA GLY A 19 -17.86 -19.05 -1.88
C GLY A 19 -17.83 -18.22 -3.17
N LYS A 20 -18.21 -16.95 -3.05
CA LYS A 20 -18.19 -16.00 -4.17
C LYS A 20 -16.77 -15.47 -4.39
N GLU A 21 -16.31 -15.48 -5.64
CA GLU A 21 -15.03 -14.85 -6.00
C GLU A 21 -15.11 -13.34 -5.77
N THR A 22 -14.11 -12.80 -5.08
CA THR A 22 -13.92 -11.37 -4.90
C THR A 22 -12.65 -10.95 -5.62
N ASN A 23 -12.70 -9.87 -6.35
CA ASN A 23 -11.56 -9.32 -7.07
C ASN A 23 -11.49 -7.80 -6.86
N SER A 24 -10.29 -7.30 -6.63
CA SER A 24 -10.01 -5.86 -6.59
C SER A 24 -9.04 -5.51 -7.71
N LYS A 25 -9.37 -4.47 -8.47
CA LYS A 25 -8.46 -3.98 -9.51
C LYS A 25 -7.26 -3.28 -8.88
N PRO A 26 -6.04 -3.54 -9.37
CA PRO A 26 -4.89 -2.73 -9.00
C PRO A 26 -5.14 -1.26 -9.32
N ALA A 27 -4.67 -0.37 -8.47
CA ALA A 27 -4.76 1.06 -8.68
C ALA A 27 -3.36 1.65 -8.89
N LEU A 28 -3.24 2.51 -9.91
CA LEU A 28 -2.01 3.26 -10.14
C LEU A 28 -2.09 4.60 -9.40
N MET A 29 -1.07 4.88 -8.61
CA MET A 29 -0.94 6.17 -7.94
C MET A 29 -0.54 7.26 -8.96
N ASN A 30 -0.90 8.49 -8.67
CA ASN A 30 -0.69 9.61 -9.58
C ASN A 30 0.80 9.98 -9.70
N ASN A 31 1.35 9.86 -10.91
CA ASN A 31 2.77 10.11 -11.18
C ASN A 31 3.23 11.54 -10.85
N LYS A 32 2.36 12.54 -11.00
CA LYS A 32 2.70 13.94 -10.64
C LYS A 32 2.87 14.07 -9.13
N LEU A 33 1.95 13.47 -8.36
CA LEU A 33 2.07 13.45 -6.90
C LEU A 33 3.32 12.68 -6.47
N ILE A 34 3.57 11.49 -7.02
CA ILE A 34 4.78 10.73 -6.73
C ILE A 34 6.03 11.61 -6.92
N LYS A 35 6.13 12.30 -8.06
CA LYS A 35 7.28 13.15 -8.37
C LYS A 35 7.43 14.31 -7.38
N ILE A 36 6.35 15.00 -7.06
CA ILE A 36 6.38 16.14 -6.11
C ILE A 36 6.88 15.66 -4.74
N PHE A 37 6.35 14.56 -4.23
CA PHE A 37 6.73 14.02 -2.93
C PHE A 37 8.17 13.47 -2.92
N GLU A 38 8.60 12.83 -4.02
CA GLU A 38 9.98 12.35 -4.17
C GLU A 38 10.98 13.52 -4.18
N ASP A 39 10.72 14.56 -4.99
CA ASP A 39 11.60 15.73 -5.11
C ASP A 39 11.67 16.50 -3.77
N TYR A 40 10.55 16.64 -3.07
CA TYR A 40 10.54 17.27 -1.76
C TYR A 40 11.32 16.44 -0.71
N SER A 41 11.12 15.12 -0.69
CA SER A 41 11.89 14.22 0.18
C SER A 41 13.41 14.35 -0.06
N LYS A 42 13.84 14.40 -1.33
CA LYS A 42 15.24 14.61 -1.71
C LYS A 42 15.76 15.95 -1.20
N SER A 43 15.00 17.03 -1.33
CA SER A 43 15.40 18.36 -0.85
C SER A 43 15.62 18.41 0.67
N LYS A 44 14.89 17.57 1.41
CA LYS A 44 15.02 17.40 2.87
C LYS A 44 16.03 16.32 3.28
N LYS A 45 16.73 15.70 2.31
CA LYS A 45 17.65 14.58 2.54
C LYS A 45 17.00 13.37 3.22
N ILE A 46 15.68 13.22 3.06
CA ILE A 46 14.90 12.08 3.55
C ILE A 46 14.89 11.02 2.45
N LYS A 47 15.46 9.85 2.73
CA LYS A 47 15.47 8.72 1.79
C LYS A 47 14.07 8.16 1.63
N SER A 48 13.58 8.13 0.41
CA SER A 48 12.29 7.53 0.03
C SER A 48 12.49 6.41 -1.00
N LEU A 49 11.53 5.50 -1.06
CA LEU A 49 11.50 4.39 -2.00
C LEU A 49 10.10 4.30 -2.61
N ILE A 50 10.03 4.26 -3.93
CA ILE A 50 8.78 3.96 -4.64
C ILE A 50 8.63 2.45 -4.65
N MET A 51 7.51 1.96 -4.11
CA MET A 51 7.25 0.53 -4.01
C MET A 51 5.76 0.22 -4.23
N PRO A 52 5.44 -0.93 -4.82
CA PRO A 52 4.05 -1.38 -4.88
C PRO A 52 3.57 -1.86 -3.50
N SER A 53 2.28 -1.70 -3.23
CA SER A 53 1.63 -2.38 -2.11
C SER A 53 0.98 -3.67 -2.59
N GLY A 54 1.16 -4.75 -1.84
CA GLY A 54 0.46 -6.02 -2.06
C GLY A 54 -0.90 -6.09 -1.35
N ALA A 55 -1.28 -5.06 -0.59
CA ALA A 55 -2.53 -4.99 0.15
C ALA A 55 -3.52 -4.02 -0.50
N GLY A 56 -4.82 -4.19 -0.22
CA GLY A 56 -5.85 -3.22 -0.56
C GLY A 56 -5.82 -2.04 0.41
N HIS A 57 -6.02 -0.83 -0.12
CA HIS A 57 -6.05 0.41 0.65
C HIS A 57 -7.13 1.34 0.11
N ASP A 58 -7.67 2.22 0.96
CA ASP A 58 -8.70 3.20 0.57
C ASP A 58 -8.23 4.12 -0.56
N SER A 59 -6.93 4.43 -0.62
CA SER A 59 -6.33 5.19 -1.72
C SER A 59 -6.54 4.53 -3.09
N SER A 60 -6.65 3.21 -3.15
CA SER A 60 -6.94 2.50 -4.39
C SER A 60 -8.38 2.72 -4.88
N VAL A 61 -9.30 2.90 -3.95
CA VAL A 61 -10.70 3.22 -4.27
C VAL A 61 -10.75 4.59 -4.91
N PHE A 62 -10.17 5.61 -4.29
CA PHE A 62 -10.12 6.96 -4.84
C PHE A 62 -9.43 7.00 -6.21
N ALA A 63 -8.29 6.35 -6.36
CA ALA A 63 -7.55 6.29 -7.62
C ALA A 63 -8.37 5.62 -8.74
N ASN A 64 -9.09 4.54 -8.44
CA ASN A 64 -9.95 3.85 -9.42
C ASN A 64 -11.19 4.67 -9.81
N TYR A 65 -11.61 5.63 -8.99
CA TYR A 65 -12.63 6.63 -9.33
C TYR A 65 -12.06 7.87 -10.04
N GLY A 66 -10.78 7.86 -10.44
CA GLY A 66 -10.14 8.93 -11.18
C GLY A 66 -9.66 10.11 -10.32
N ILE A 67 -9.68 9.98 -8.99
CA ILE A 67 -9.15 11.00 -8.08
C ILE A 67 -7.63 10.82 -8.00
N PRO A 68 -6.82 11.87 -8.32
CA PRO A 68 -5.38 11.80 -8.18
C PRO A 68 -4.99 11.46 -6.74
N SER A 69 -4.44 10.27 -6.54
CA SER A 69 -4.15 9.72 -5.21
C SER A 69 -2.70 9.29 -5.11
N LEU A 70 -2.17 9.39 -3.90
CA LEU A 70 -0.87 8.87 -3.51
C LEU A 70 -0.98 8.29 -2.10
N MET A 71 -0.24 7.22 -1.84
CA MET A 71 -0.12 6.65 -0.51
C MET A 71 1.31 6.80 0.00
N LEU A 72 1.45 7.31 1.22
CA LEU A 72 2.74 7.42 1.90
C LEU A 72 2.84 6.32 2.95
N PHE A 73 3.89 5.52 2.85
CA PHE A 73 4.20 4.51 3.85
C PHE A 73 5.13 5.08 4.92
N VAL A 74 4.83 4.78 6.17
CA VAL A 74 5.78 4.97 7.27
C VAL A 74 6.57 3.69 7.48
N ARG A 75 7.90 3.78 7.60
CA ARG A 75 8.72 2.61 7.90
C ARG A 75 8.29 1.97 9.21
N ASN A 76 7.97 0.69 9.15
CA ASN A 76 7.59 -0.11 10.31
C ASN A 76 8.43 -1.39 10.41
N LYS A 77 8.25 -2.12 11.50
CA LYS A 77 8.90 -3.41 11.77
C LYS A 77 7.84 -4.43 12.20
N ASN A 78 8.21 -5.70 12.09
CA ASN A 78 7.46 -6.87 12.56
C ASN A 78 6.14 -7.12 11.79
N GLY A 79 6.01 -6.56 10.59
CA GLY A 79 4.83 -6.72 9.75
C GLY A 79 3.64 -5.90 10.26
N SER A 80 2.50 -6.04 9.60
CA SER A 80 1.28 -5.30 9.87
C SER A 80 0.17 -6.21 10.40
N HIS A 81 -0.83 -5.64 11.07
CA HIS A 81 -1.98 -6.35 11.64
C HIS A 81 -1.63 -7.41 12.71
N ASN A 82 -0.63 -7.14 13.53
CA ASN A 82 -0.27 -8.01 14.64
C ASN A 82 0.19 -7.20 15.87
N PRO A 83 0.09 -7.76 17.11
CA PRO A 83 0.46 -7.03 18.34
C PRO A 83 1.91 -6.59 18.45
N ARG A 84 2.80 -7.11 17.60
CA ARG A 84 4.23 -6.78 17.58
C ARG A 84 4.58 -5.73 16.55
N GLU A 85 3.61 -5.26 15.77
CA GLU A 85 3.80 -4.16 14.82
C GLU A 85 4.39 -2.96 15.55
N TYR A 86 5.47 -2.42 15.01
CA TYR A 86 6.21 -1.34 15.64
C TYR A 86 6.62 -0.28 14.62
N MET A 87 6.43 0.96 14.97
CA MET A 87 6.86 2.13 14.22
C MET A 87 7.67 3.05 15.13
N ASP A 88 8.85 3.47 14.66
CA ASP A 88 9.63 4.51 15.34
C ASP A 88 9.01 5.89 15.05
N ILE A 89 8.77 6.68 16.10
CA ILE A 89 8.23 8.03 15.98
C ILE A 89 9.06 8.94 15.06
N LYS A 90 10.37 8.72 14.97
CA LYS A 90 11.25 9.46 14.06
C LYS A 90 10.87 9.23 12.59
N HIS A 91 10.49 8.00 12.24
CA HIS A 91 10.05 7.69 10.88
C HIS A 91 8.69 8.33 10.56
N PHE A 92 7.78 8.33 11.54
CA PHE A 92 6.52 9.06 11.41
C PHE A 92 6.77 10.56 11.18
N MET A 93 7.60 11.17 11.98
CA MET A 93 7.91 12.60 11.86
C MET A 93 8.55 12.95 10.52
N GLN A 94 9.38 12.08 9.93
CA GLN A 94 9.93 12.27 8.60
C GLN A 94 8.83 12.29 7.53
N VAL A 95 7.88 11.36 7.58
CA VAL A 95 6.77 11.32 6.63
C VAL A 95 5.83 12.51 6.85
N PHE A 96 5.57 12.89 8.10
CA PHE A 96 4.79 14.07 8.44
C PHE A 96 5.44 15.36 7.90
N GLU A 97 6.77 15.53 8.04
CA GLU A 97 7.51 16.67 7.50
C GLU A 97 7.33 16.77 5.98
N VAL A 98 7.46 15.62 5.28
CA VAL A 98 7.29 15.58 3.82
C VAL A 98 5.86 15.93 3.43
N LEU A 99 4.87 15.32 4.08
CA LEU A 99 3.45 15.56 3.82
C LEU A 99 3.08 17.04 4.04
N ASN A 100 3.39 17.54 5.23
CA ASN A 100 3.11 18.93 5.59
C ASN A 100 3.81 19.92 4.65
N GLY A 101 5.08 19.69 4.36
CA GLY A 101 5.85 20.57 3.51
C GLY A 101 5.40 20.58 2.05
N VAL A 102 4.93 19.45 1.52
CA VAL A 102 4.35 19.42 0.18
C VAL A 102 3.02 20.16 0.14
N ILE A 103 2.13 19.92 1.10
CA ILE A 103 0.82 20.59 1.15
C ILE A 103 0.97 22.11 1.26
N THR A 104 1.90 22.58 2.10
CA THR A 104 2.06 24.02 2.35
C THR A 104 2.84 24.77 1.29
N ASN A 105 3.69 24.09 0.48
CA ASN A 105 4.62 24.78 -0.42
C ASN A 105 4.54 24.33 -1.89
N LYS A 106 3.81 23.26 -2.21
CA LYS A 106 3.85 22.65 -3.55
C LYS A 106 2.46 22.32 -4.12
N LEU A 107 1.42 22.36 -3.32
CA LEU A 107 0.02 22.20 -3.73
C LEU A 107 -0.76 23.49 -3.48
#